data_964a9355ef73da2f1ab59e2e1eeec32b
#
_entry.id   964a9355ef73da2f1ab59e2e1eeec32b
#
_cell.length_a   1.000
_cell.length_b   1.000
_cell.length_c   1.000
_cell.angle_alpha   90.00
_cell.angle_beta   90.00
_cell.angle_gamma   90.00
#
_symmetry.space_group_name_H-M   'P 1'
#
loop_
_entity.id
_entity.type
_entity.pdbx_description
1 polymer ?
#
loop_
_entity_poly.entity_id
_entity_poly.type
_entity_poly.pdbx_seq_one_letter_code
_entity_poly.pdbx_strand_id
1 'polypeptide(L)'
;MFSGSVLGLITPQPTLVATPGRACSPRMMANWDPVRFATTAAFFNVPPSPGELLKRVLTPSPALSDGQLWSAERPELLEWGPLDDVVMGGVSRSTFVTGSSCATFSGVVTSENNGGFVGCRTRALRPALDLRRFEGLRLRLRGDGNRYKLILRDDYAWNGIAWAFSFDTSKELQTIEAPFPAFVPTLFARSVPGKKLDTRAINTLQLTLSKFEYDGALNPAFTEGAFRLELESIEAF
;
A
#
# COMPACT_ATOMS: atom_id res chain seq x y z
N MET A 1 21.09 -72.43 -6.27
CA MET A 1 21.13 -72.60 -4.80
C MET A 1 21.60 -71.35 -4.18
N PHE A 2 20.94 -70.97 -3.10
CA PHE A 2 21.09 -69.82 -2.23
C PHE A 2 20.44 -68.49 -2.66
N SER A 3 19.21 -68.42 -2.17
CA SER A 3 18.40 -67.20 -1.91
C SER A 3 19.08 -66.36 -0.84
N GLY A 4 19.16 -65.07 -1.07
CA GLY A 4 19.57 -64.10 -0.09
C GLY A 4 18.56 -62.95 -0.06
N SER A 5 17.60 -63.03 0.87
CA SER A 5 16.65 -61.94 1.17
C SER A 5 17.38 -60.81 1.86
N VAL A 6 17.33 -59.60 1.30
CA VAL A 6 17.75 -58.36 1.96
C VAL A 6 16.54 -57.75 2.62
N LEU A 7 16.47 -57.84 3.95
CA LEU A 7 15.54 -57.07 4.76
C LEU A 7 15.93 -55.58 4.70
N GLY A 8 15.10 -54.73 4.06
CA GLY A 8 15.22 -53.31 4.12
C GLY A 8 14.76 -52.80 5.51
N LEU A 9 15.68 -52.20 6.24
CA LEU A 9 15.41 -51.44 7.48
C LEU A 9 14.63 -50.16 7.10
N ILE A 10 13.39 -50.13 7.46
CA ILE A 10 12.54 -48.91 7.40
C ILE A 10 12.91 -48.07 8.62
N THR A 11 13.68 -47.00 8.42
CA THR A 11 13.90 -45.97 9.43
C THR A 11 12.64 -45.10 9.55
N PRO A 12 12.08 -44.87 10.75
CA PRO A 12 10.95 -43.99 10.90
C PRO A 12 11.38 -42.55 10.64
N GLN A 13 10.68 -41.86 9.76
CA GLN A 13 10.79 -40.43 9.52
C GLN A 13 10.40 -39.65 10.79
N PRO A 14 11.12 -38.57 11.15
CA PRO A 14 10.72 -37.76 12.28
C PRO A 14 9.40 -37.04 11.96
N THR A 15 8.40 -37.32 12.77
CA THR A 15 7.10 -36.58 12.79
C THR A 15 7.39 -35.12 13.09
N LEU A 16 7.11 -34.23 12.15
CA LEU A 16 7.08 -32.81 12.36
C LEU A 16 6.01 -32.48 13.40
N VAL A 17 6.44 -32.30 14.65
CA VAL A 17 5.60 -31.73 15.71
C VAL A 17 5.34 -30.28 15.31
N ALA A 18 4.08 -29.99 14.94
CA ALA A 18 3.62 -28.62 14.71
C ALA A 18 3.82 -27.85 16.00
N THR A 19 4.74 -26.89 16.01
CA THR A 19 4.86 -25.89 17.09
C THR A 19 3.55 -25.14 17.19
N PRO A 20 2.90 -25.08 18.36
CA PRO A 20 1.69 -24.30 18.53
C PRO A 20 2.02 -22.84 18.21
N GLY A 21 1.27 -22.27 17.24
CA GLY A 21 1.40 -20.87 16.87
C GLY A 21 1.42 -20.02 18.15
N ARG A 22 2.38 -19.10 18.24
CA ARG A 22 2.45 -18.14 19.37
C ARG A 22 1.09 -17.47 19.50
N ALA A 23 0.36 -17.82 20.55
CA ALA A 23 -0.83 -17.10 20.95
C ALA A 23 -0.45 -15.63 21.14
N CYS A 24 -1.15 -14.74 20.44
CA CYS A 24 -0.96 -13.31 20.57
C CYS A 24 -1.12 -12.93 22.05
N SER A 25 -0.06 -12.35 22.63
CA SER A 25 -0.06 -11.99 24.05
C SER A 25 -1.22 -11.04 24.34
N PRO A 26 -1.98 -11.21 25.44
CA PRO A 26 -3.08 -10.29 25.80
C PRO A 26 -2.67 -8.82 25.92
N ARG A 27 -1.40 -8.52 26.17
CA ARG A 27 -0.84 -7.15 26.16
C ARG A 27 -0.82 -6.50 24.77
N MET A 28 -0.74 -7.27 23.69
CA MET A 28 -0.77 -6.74 22.31
C MET A 28 -2.14 -6.19 21.91
N MET A 29 -3.21 -6.59 22.61
CA MET A 29 -4.58 -6.17 22.28
C MET A 29 -5.06 -4.97 23.11
N ALA A 30 -4.30 -4.51 24.10
CA ALA A 30 -4.76 -3.52 25.08
C ALA A 30 -5.09 -2.15 24.48
N ASN A 31 -4.52 -1.80 23.32
CA ASN A 31 -4.72 -0.52 22.65
C ASN A 31 -5.27 -0.66 21.21
N TRP A 32 -5.70 -1.87 20.82
CA TRP A 32 -6.29 -2.09 19.49
C TRP A 32 -7.68 -1.44 19.41
N ASP A 33 -7.90 -0.71 18.33
CA ASP A 33 -9.13 0.04 18.09
C ASP A 33 -10.02 -0.67 17.06
N PRO A 34 -11.00 -1.49 17.49
CA PRO A 34 -11.87 -2.23 16.59
C PRO A 34 -12.78 -1.32 15.74
N VAL A 35 -13.10 -0.12 16.25
CA VAL A 35 -13.94 0.84 15.52
C VAL A 35 -13.16 1.41 14.34
N ARG A 36 -11.91 1.80 14.55
CA ARG A 36 -11.04 2.25 13.44
C ARG A 36 -10.80 1.15 12.43
N PHE A 37 -10.56 -0.08 12.89
CA PHE A 37 -10.44 -1.23 11.97
C PHE A 37 -11.68 -1.39 11.10
N ALA A 38 -12.87 -1.41 11.73
CA ALA A 38 -14.14 -1.55 11.01
C ALA A 38 -14.39 -0.38 10.04
N THR A 39 -14.08 0.84 10.45
CA THR A 39 -14.22 2.03 9.61
C THR A 39 -13.28 1.98 8.40
N THR A 40 -12.01 1.60 8.60
CA THR A 40 -11.04 1.41 7.53
C THR A 40 -11.48 0.31 6.57
N ALA A 41 -11.90 -0.84 7.11
CA ALA A 41 -12.39 -1.95 6.30
C ALA A 41 -13.64 -1.55 5.49
N ALA A 42 -14.57 -0.83 6.11
CA ALA A 42 -15.77 -0.32 5.42
C ALA A 42 -15.41 0.64 4.29
N PHE A 43 -14.49 1.58 4.51
CA PHE A 43 -14.08 2.53 3.46
C PHE A 43 -13.57 1.83 2.20
N PHE A 44 -12.77 0.77 2.34
CA PHE A 44 -12.17 0.09 1.19
C PHE A 44 -13.03 -1.03 0.59
N ASN A 45 -13.98 -1.60 1.34
CA ASN A 45 -14.79 -2.76 0.94
C ASN A 45 -16.25 -2.42 0.64
N VAL A 46 -16.62 -1.15 0.50
CA VAL A 46 -17.99 -0.80 0.10
C VAL A 46 -18.26 -1.35 -1.30
N PRO A 47 -19.21 -2.28 -1.46
CA PRO A 47 -19.61 -2.73 -2.78
C PRO A 47 -20.22 -1.55 -3.56
N PRO A 48 -19.96 -1.46 -4.87
CA PRO A 48 -20.58 -0.40 -5.68
C PRO A 48 -22.09 -0.49 -5.64
N SER A 49 -22.76 0.63 -5.50
CA SER A 49 -24.22 0.70 -5.62
C SER A 49 -24.66 0.29 -7.04
N PRO A 50 -25.91 -0.19 -7.24
CA PRO A 50 -26.42 -0.50 -8.57
C PRO A 50 -26.30 0.66 -9.56
N GLY A 51 -26.47 1.91 -9.09
CA GLY A 51 -26.30 3.11 -9.93
C GLY A 51 -24.84 3.36 -10.33
N GLU A 52 -23.90 3.04 -9.44
CA GLU A 52 -22.45 3.09 -9.77
C GLU A 52 -22.07 1.98 -10.74
N LEU A 53 -22.63 0.78 -10.60
CA LEU A 53 -22.43 -0.30 -11.56
C LEU A 53 -22.91 0.10 -12.96
N LEU A 54 -24.07 0.73 -13.05
CA LEU A 54 -24.62 1.20 -14.33
C LEU A 54 -23.75 2.32 -14.93
N LYS A 55 -23.33 3.30 -14.13
CA LYS A 55 -22.39 4.34 -14.56
C LYS A 55 -21.08 3.73 -15.09
N ARG A 56 -20.55 2.69 -14.45
CA ARG A 56 -19.31 2.00 -14.86
C ARG A 56 -19.39 1.34 -16.22
N VAL A 57 -20.54 0.78 -16.57
CA VAL A 57 -20.77 0.16 -17.89
C VAL A 57 -20.90 1.23 -19.00
N LEU A 58 -21.43 2.40 -18.65
CA LEU A 58 -21.73 3.47 -19.60
C LEU A 58 -20.64 4.55 -19.70
N THR A 59 -19.76 4.63 -18.73
CA THR A 59 -18.69 5.63 -18.73
C THR A 59 -17.37 4.97 -19.11
N PRO A 60 -16.76 5.35 -20.23
CA PRO A 60 -15.40 4.90 -20.56
C PRO A 60 -14.43 5.33 -19.45
N SER A 61 -13.32 4.59 -19.28
CA SER A 61 -12.20 5.05 -18.43
C SER A 61 -11.93 6.51 -18.70
N PRO A 62 -11.79 7.36 -17.66
CA PRO A 62 -11.47 8.75 -17.89
C PRO A 62 -10.19 8.81 -18.73
N ALA A 63 -10.36 9.31 -19.96
CA ALA A 63 -9.20 9.55 -20.80
C ALA A 63 -8.46 10.71 -20.16
N LEU A 64 -7.31 10.41 -19.57
CA LEU A 64 -6.39 11.41 -19.03
C LEU A 64 -5.76 12.15 -20.22
N SER A 65 -6.47 13.12 -20.79
CA SER A 65 -6.00 13.85 -21.96
C SER A 65 -4.74 14.68 -21.65
N ASP A 66 -4.62 15.13 -20.41
CA ASP A 66 -3.54 16.00 -19.91
C ASP A 66 -2.58 15.31 -18.91
N GLY A 67 -2.77 14.01 -18.66
CA GLY A 67 -1.96 13.25 -17.68
C GLY A 67 -2.29 13.55 -16.22
N GLN A 68 -3.13 14.53 -15.90
CA GLN A 68 -3.43 14.88 -14.51
C GLN A 68 -4.36 13.85 -13.86
N LEU A 69 -3.85 13.14 -12.86
CA LEU A 69 -4.61 12.15 -12.11
C LEU A 69 -5.32 12.78 -10.91
N TRP A 70 -4.65 13.72 -10.25
CA TRP A 70 -5.20 14.33 -9.04
C TRP A 70 -4.52 15.67 -8.76
N SER A 71 -5.28 16.61 -8.24
CA SER A 71 -4.75 17.81 -7.57
C SER A 71 -5.69 18.24 -6.44
N ALA A 72 -5.20 19.08 -5.55
CA ALA A 72 -6.03 19.65 -4.49
C ALA A 72 -7.20 20.48 -5.04
N GLU A 73 -7.05 21.06 -6.23
CA GLU A 73 -8.10 21.83 -6.92
C GLU A 73 -9.14 20.94 -7.63
N ARG A 74 -8.77 19.71 -7.99
CA ARG A 74 -9.61 18.70 -8.65
C ARG A 74 -9.51 17.34 -7.93
N PRO A 75 -10.01 17.23 -6.69
CA PRO A 75 -9.82 16.05 -5.84
C PRO A 75 -10.77 14.88 -6.17
N GLU A 76 -11.79 15.09 -7.00
CA GLU A 76 -12.92 14.18 -7.20
C GLU A 76 -12.56 12.87 -7.89
N LEU A 77 -11.42 12.82 -8.60
CA LEU A 77 -11.02 11.59 -9.28
C LEU A 77 -10.49 10.52 -8.31
N LEU A 78 -9.82 10.93 -7.25
CA LEU A 78 -9.20 10.03 -6.28
C LEU A 78 -9.71 10.30 -4.86
N GLU A 79 -10.56 9.42 -4.36
CA GLU A 79 -11.04 9.49 -2.97
C GLU A 79 -10.06 8.75 -2.05
N TRP A 80 -9.41 9.48 -1.16
CA TRP A 80 -8.39 8.98 -0.25
C TRP A 80 -8.95 8.62 1.12
N GLY A 81 -8.44 7.55 1.73
CA GLY A 81 -8.74 7.16 3.10
C GLY A 81 -7.51 6.60 3.83
N PRO A 82 -7.50 6.70 5.17
CA PRO A 82 -6.38 6.21 5.97
C PRO A 82 -6.30 4.68 5.94
N LEU A 83 -5.08 4.17 5.90
CA LEU A 83 -4.75 2.74 5.95
C LEU A 83 -3.53 2.55 6.86
N ASP A 84 -3.77 2.54 8.15
CA ASP A 84 -2.72 2.45 9.18
C ASP A 84 -2.52 1.03 9.67
N ASP A 85 -1.49 0.83 10.50
CA ASP A 85 -1.13 -0.45 11.11
C ASP A 85 -2.17 -1.02 12.08
N VAL A 86 -3.24 -0.29 12.36
CA VAL A 86 -4.41 -0.80 13.12
C VAL A 86 -4.96 -2.10 12.53
N VAL A 87 -4.80 -2.33 11.23
CA VAL A 87 -5.18 -3.59 10.56
C VAL A 87 -4.32 -4.78 11.00
N MET A 88 -3.19 -4.52 11.67
CA MET A 88 -2.27 -5.51 12.23
C MET A 88 -2.15 -5.42 13.75
N GLY A 89 -2.97 -4.60 14.40
CA GLY A 89 -2.95 -4.38 15.86
C GLY A 89 -2.06 -3.24 16.33
N GLY A 90 -1.45 -2.48 15.42
CA GLY A 90 -0.69 -1.27 15.73
C GLY A 90 -1.56 -0.12 16.22
N VAL A 91 -0.94 0.95 16.67
CA VAL A 91 -1.62 2.13 17.25
C VAL A 91 -1.29 3.44 16.54
N SER A 92 -0.59 3.37 15.42
CA SER A 92 -0.32 4.53 14.57
C SER A 92 -1.61 5.15 14.04
N ARG A 93 -1.60 6.46 13.79
CA ARG A 93 -2.81 7.20 13.34
C ARG A 93 -2.45 8.18 12.26
N SER A 94 -3.24 8.18 11.20
CA SER A 94 -3.09 9.17 10.12
C SER A 94 -4.43 9.75 9.68
N THR A 95 -4.32 10.87 8.99
CA THR A 95 -5.41 11.54 8.28
C THR A 95 -4.91 12.02 6.92
N PHE A 96 -5.82 12.07 5.96
CA PHE A 96 -5.59 12.73 4.68
C PHE A 96 -6.67 13.79 4.49
N VAL A 97 -6.28 15.06 4.48
CA VAL A 97 -7.21 16.19 4.41
C VAL A 97 -6.88 17.03 3.18
N THR A 98 -7.83 17.16 2.27
CA THR A 98 -7.69 18.01 1.08
C THR A 98 -8.02 19.45 1.43
N GLY A 99 -7.05 20.34 1.25
CA GLY A 99 -7.19 21.78 1.32
C GLY A 99 -7.38 22.40 -0.08
N SER A 100 -7.29 23.73 -0.16
CA SER A 100 -7.49 24.45 -1.43
C SER A 100 -6.31 24.36 -2.40
N SER A 101 -5.09 24.21 -1.90
CA SER A 101 -3.85 24.21 -2.72
C SER A 101 -3.02 22.91 -2.58
N CYS A 102 -3.22 22.17 -1.50
CA CYS A 102 -2.58 20.88 -1.27
C CYS A 102 -3.45 20.01 -0.38
N ALA A 103 -3.25 18.70 -0.46
CA ALA A 103 -3.72 17.79 0.59
C ALA A 103 -2.61 17.56 1.60
N THR A 104 -2.99 17.37 2.86
CA THR A 104 -2.07 17.03 3.94
C THR A 104 -2.32 15.60 4.41
N PHE A 105 -1.31 14.75 4.25
CA PHE A 105 -1.20 13.44 4.88
C PHE A 105 -0.36 13.60 6.15
N SER A 106 -0.97 13.44 7.32
CA SER A 106 -0.29 13.70 8.59
C SER A 106 -0.83 12.82 9.71
N GLY A 107 -0.08 12.75 10.81
CA GLY A 107 -0.47 11.96 11.96
C GLY A 107 0.69 11.65 12.90
N VAL A 108 0.60 10.49 13.54
CA VAL A 108 1.64 9.96 14.42
C VAL A 108 1.90 8.49 14.05
N VAL A 109 3.14 8.16 13.73
CA VAL A 109 3.60 6.80 13.50
C VAL A 109 4.37 6.29 14.73
N THR A 110 4.10 5.05 15.13
CA THR A 110 4.78 4.40 16.28
C THR A 110 5.02 2.93 15.98
N SER A 111 6.10 2.39 16.55
CA SER A 111 6.43 0.96 16.46
C SER A 111 5.76 0.10 17.53
N GLU A 112 4.92 0.68 18.39
CA GLU A 112 4.19 -0.06 19.42
C GLU A 112 3.33 -1.18 18.81
N ASN A 113 3.18 -2.27 19.54
CA ASN A 113 2.39 -3.45 19.16
C ASN A 113 2.79 -4.06 17.79
N ASN A 114 4.08 -4.03 17.45
CA ASN A 114 4.60 -4.40 16.13
C ASN A 114 4.07 -3.54 14.97
N GLY A 115 3.55 -2.35 15.27
CA GLY A 115 3.22 -1.34 14.29
C GLY A 115 4.45 -0.79 13.56
N GLY A 116 4.35 0.39 13.05
CA GLY A 116 5.43 1.10 12.38
C GLY A 116 5.13 1.45 10.94
N PHE A 117 3.84 1.58 10.60
CA PHE A 117 3.47 2.22 9.35
C PHE A 117 2.18 3.02 9.47
N VAL A 118 2.08 4.03 8.64
CA VAL A 118 0.88 4.78 8.33
C VAL A 118 0.74 4.89 6.83
N GLY A 119 -0.48 4.92 6.35
CA GLY A 119 -0.75 5.06 4.93
C GLY A 119 -2.05 5.80 4.64
N CYS A 120 -2.15 6.31 3.44
CA CYS A 120 -3.42 6.68 2.84
C CYS A 120 -3.52 6.03 1.46
N ARG A 121 -4.67 5.47 1.15
CA ARG A 121 -4.92 4.78 -0.11
C ARG A 121 -6.22 5.29 -0.73
N THR A 122 -6.25 5.32 -2.07
CA THR A 122 -7.46 5.65 -2.80
C THR A 122 -8.47 4.50 -2.76
N ARG A 123 -9.74 4.81 -2.86
CA ARG A 123 -10.72 3.78 -3.26
C ARG A 123 -10.33 3.20 -4.61
N ALA A 124 -10.65 1.92 -4.80
CA ALA A 124 -10.38 1.25 -6.05
C ALA A 124 -11.16 1.90 -7.19
N LEU A 125 -10.45 2.43 -8.16
CA LEU A 125 -11.01 3.01 -9.38
C LEU A 125 -11.67 1.93 -10.22
N ARG A 126 -12.88 2.20 -10.66
CA ARG A 126 -13.62 1.32 -11.55
C ARG A 126 -14.41 2.16 -12.56
N PRO A 127 -13.97 2.18 -13.82
CA PRO A 127 -12.88 1.41 -14.40
C PRO A 127 -11.49 1.82 -13.88
N ALA A 128 -10.50 0.92 -14.02
CA ALA A 128 -9.11 1.20 -13.72
C ALA A 128 -8.53 2.22 -14.72
N LEU A 129 -7.47 2.91 -14.35
CA LEU A 129 -6.75 3.84 -15.23
C LEU A 129 -5.91 3.07 -16.25
N ASP A 130 -5.97 3.48 -17.49
CA ASP A 130 -5.05 3.05 -18.55
C ASP A 130 -3.93 4.08 -18.73
N LEU A 131 -2.78 3.75 -18.19
CA LEU A 131 -1.59 4.61 -18.22
C LEU A 131 -0.52 4.14 -19.22
N ARG A 132 -0.88 3.29 -20.19
CA ARG A 132 0.10 2.74 -21.19
C ARG A 132 0.85 3.78 -22.01
N ARG A 133 0.26 4.95 -22.18
CA ARG A 133 0.88 6.05 -22.97
C ARG A 133 1.87 6.87 -22.18
N PHE A 134 2.02 6.62 -20.90
CA PHE A 134 2.87 7.36 -19.99
C PHE A 134 4.03 6.48 -19.52
N GLU A 135 5.12 7.11 -19.11
CA GLU A 135 6.33 6.45 -18.63
C GLU A 135 6.36 6.26 -17.12
N GLY A 136 5.60 7.07 -16.39
CA GLY A 136 5.59 7.07 -14.94
C GLY A 136 4.58 8.02 -14.32
N LEU A 137 4.72 8.22 -13.01
CA LEU A 137 3.96 9.20 -12.23
C LEU A 137 4.88 10.26 -11.66
N ARG A 138 4.42 11.51 -11.71
CA ARG A 138 5.07 12.66 -11.11
C ARG A 138 4.23 13.17 -9.96
N LEU A 139 4.84 13.34 -8.79
CA LEU A 139 4.21 13.88 -7.59
C LEU A 139 4.86 15.23 -7.26
N ARG A 140 4.05 16.25 -7.06
CA ARG A 140 4.49 17.54 -6.57
C ARG A 140 4.13 17.64 -5.09
N LEU A 141 5.14 17.71 -4.21
CA LEU A 141 4.96 17.55 -2.79
C LEU A 141 6.03 18.26 -1.94
N ARG A 142 5.75 18.42 -0.64
CA ARG A 142 6.73 18.69 0.43
C ARG A 142 6.59 17.63 1.50
N GLY A 143 7.69 17.21 2.08
CA GLY A 143 7.68 16.29 3.18
C GLY A 143 8.35 16.86 4.43
N ASP A 144 8.75 15.96 5.30
CA ASP A 144 9.31 16.25 6.61
C ASP A 144 10.72 15.67 6.81
N GLY A 145 11.32 15.12 5.74
CA GLY A 145 12.62 14.44 5.77
C GLY A 145 12.51 12.93 5.89
N ASN A 146 11.32 12.40 6.10
CA ASN A 146 11.09 10.95 6.05
C ASN A 146 11.13 10.43 4.61
N ARG A 147 11.42 9.13 4.48
CA ARG A 147 11.33 8.39 3.22
C ARG A 147 9.99 7.69 3.13
N TYR A 148 9.23 8.03 2.10
CA TYR A 148 7.91 7.51 1.83
C TYR A 148 7.92 6.52 0.67
N LYS A 149 6.78 5.83 0.48
CA LYS A 149 6.52 4.98 -0.67
C LYS A 149 5.26 5.43 -1.39
N LEU A 150 5.36 5.50 -2.73
CA LEU A 150 4.20 5.47 -3.61
C LEU A 150 3.95 4.00 -3.98
N ILE A 151 2.72 3.54 -3.78
CA ILE A 151 2.32 2.16 -4.08
C ILE A 151 1.18 2.20 -5.08
N LEU A 152 1.30 1.39 -6.14
CA LEU A 152 0.25 1.16 -7.13
C LEU A 152 -0.28 -0.26 -7.01
N ARG A 153 -1.52 -0.47 -7.45
CA ARG A 153 -2.08 -1.80 -7.65
C ARG A 153 -2.73 -1.90 -9.02
N ASP A 154 -2.56 -3.04 -9.65
CA ASP A 154 -3.08 -3.39 -10.97
C ASP A 154 -4.11 -4.53 -10.90
N ASP A 155 -4.43 -5.00 -9.71
CA ASP A 155 -5.49 -5.95 -9.44
C ASP A 155 -6.41 -5.45 -8.31
N TYR A 156 -7.58 -6.09 -8.16
CA TYR A 156 -8.57 -5.75 -7.13
C TYR A 156 -8.48 -6.63 -5.89
N ALA A 157 -7.49 -7.54 -5.83
CA ALA A 157 -7.29 -8.38 -4.66
C ALA A 157 -6.79 -7.53 -3.48
N TRP A 158 -7.45 -7.65 -2.33
CA TRP A 158 -7.05 -6.92 -1.12
C TRP A 158 -5.58 -7.14 -0.75
N ASN A 159 -5.13 -8.39 -0.87
CA ASN A 159 -3.77 -8.84 -0.59
C ASN A 159 -2.98 -9.16 -1.87
N GLY A 160 -3.32 -8.51 -2.99
CA GLY A 160 -2.60 -8.62 -4.25
C GLY A 160 -1.21 -7.98 -4.19
N ILE A 161 -0.50 -8.06 -5.31
CA ILE A 161 0.82 -7.44 -5.44
C ILE A 161 0.70 -5.93 -5.26
N ALA A 162 1.57 -5.38 -4.43
CA ALA A 162 1.79 -3.95 -4.26
C ALA A 162 3.04 -3.55 -5.04
N TRP A 163 2.91 -2.64 -5.98
CA TRP A 163 4.01 -2.09 -6.76
C TRP A 163 4.50 -0.84 -6.05
N ALA A 164 5.65 -0.91 -5.40
CA ALA A 164 6.14 0.12 -4.49
C ALA A 164 7.37 0.84 -5.06
N PHE A 165 7.37 2.16 -4.94
CA PHE A 165 8.48 3.05 -5.27
C PHE A 165 8.80 3.92 -4.07
N SER A 166 10.01 3.83 -3.53
CA SER A 166 10.47 4.61 -2.38
C SER A 166 11.10 5.92 -2.82
N PHE A 167 10.81 7.01 -2.09
CA PHE A 167 11.35 8.33 -2.36
C PHE A 167 11.62 9.10 -1.07
N ASP A 168 12.69 9.89 -1.10
CA ASP A 168 13.05 10.76 0.00
C ASP A 168 12.33 12.10 -0.09
N THR A 169 12.06 12.71 1.04
CA THR A 169 11.39 14.01 1.09
C THR A 169 12.22 15.07 1.78
N SER A 170 11.88 16.32 1.54
CA SER A 170 12.44 17.49 2.21
C SER A 170 11.33 18.48 2.55
N LYS A 171 11.66 19.50 3.33
CA LYS A 171 10.72 20.60 3.67
C LYS A 171 10.46 21.55 2.49
N GLU A 172 11.27 21.45 1.45
CA GLU A 172 11.09 22.25 0.24
C GLU A 172 10.11 21.56 -0.71
N LEU A 173 9.44 22.40 -1.51
CA LEU A 173 8.59 21.87 -2.60
C LEU A 173 9.45 21.18 -3.63
N GLN A 174 9.15 19.92 -3.88
CA GLN A 174 9.90 19.08 -4.81
C GLN A 174 8.99 18.29 -5.73
N THR A 175 9.56 17.86 -6.85
CA THR A 175 8.90 16.98 -7.80
C THR A 175 9.58 15.62 -7.74
N ILE A 176 8.81 14.59 -7.45
CA ILE A 176 9.26 13.20 -7.44
C ILE A 176 8.78 12.55 -8.74
N GLU A 177 9.71 12.05 -9.54
CA GLU A 177 9.41 11.24 -10.71
C GLU A 177 9.54 9.76 -10.37
N ALA A 178 8.48 9.01 -10.60
CA ALA A 178 8.38 7.57 -10.33
C ALA A 178 8.12 6.82 -11.65
N PRO A 179 9.16 6.47 -12.42
CA PRO A 179 9.02 5.70 -13.66
C PRO A 179 8.44 4.32 -13.37
N PHE A 180 7.51 3.82 -14.19
CA PHE A 180 6.88 2.51 -13.97
C PHE A 180 7.88 1.35 -13.84
N PRO A 181 9.01 1.31 -14.59
CA PRO A 181 10.01 0.25 -14.40
C PRO A 181 10.74 0.27 -13.07
N ALA A 182 10.70 1.38 -12.31
CA ALA A 182 11.33 1.51 -11.00
C ALA A 182 10.47 0.99 -9.84
N PHE A 183 9.21 0.63 -10.11
CA PHE A 183 8.34 0.04 -9.09
C PHE A 183 8.71 -1.40 -8.80
N VAL A 184 8.96 -1.69 -7.54
CA VAL A 184 9.29 -3.03 -7.03
C VAL A 184 7.99 -3.77 -6.71
N PRO A 185 7.72 -4.94 -7.33
CA PRO A 185 6.58 -5.77 -6.95
C PRO A 185 6.82 -6.40 -5.58
N THR A 186 5.87 -6.21 -4.66
CA THR A 186 5.96 -6.73 -3.29
C THR A 186 4.68 -7.42 -2.86
N LEU A 187 4.84 -8.42 -2.00
CA LEU A 187 3.75 -9.06 -1.27
C LEU A 187 4.12 -9.06 0.22
N PHE A 188 3.35 -8.35 1.06
CA PHE A 188 3.67 -8.15 2.48
C PHE A 188 5.10 -7.61 2.69
N ALA A 189 5.48 -6.58 1.93
CA ALA A 189 6.81 -5.96 1.91
C ALA A 189 7.97 -6.89 1.52
N ARG A 190 7.71 -8.09 0.98
CA ARG A 190 8.71 -8.96 0.39
C ARG A 190 8.68 -8.85 -1.12
N SER A 191 9.83 -8.71 -1.74
CA SER A 191 9.98 -8.63 -3.20
C SER A 191 9.49 -9.91 -3.88
N VAL A 192 8.79 -9.76 -5.00
CA VAL A 192 8.26 -10.88 -5.81
C VAL A 192 8.86 -10.78 -7.21
N PRO A 193 10.00 -11.45 -7.48
CA PRO A 193 10.69 -11.31 -8.75
C PRO A 193 9.85 -11.84 -9.93
N GLY A 194 10.19 -11.38 -11.14
CA GLY A 194 9.59 -11.89 -12.38
C GLY A 194 8.16 -11.40 -12.67
N LYS A 195 7.69 -10.39 -11.95
CA LYS A 195 6.39 -9.72 -12.20
C LYS A 195 6.61 -8.45 -13.00
N LYS A 196 5.57 -8.04 -13.75
CA LYS A 196 5.54 -6.78 -14.50
C LYS A 196 4.25 -6.06 -14.20
N LEU A 197 4.34 -4.76 -13.89
CA LEU A 197 3.19 -3.88 -13.66
C LEU A 197 2.32 -3.81 -14.93
N ASP A 198 1.03 -4.07 -14.79
CA ASP A 198 0.08 -3.82 -15.88
C ASP A 198 -0.43 -2.38 -15.81
N THR A 199 0.23 -1.50 -16.55
CA THR A 199 -0.15 -0.08 -16.60
C THR A 199 -1.51 0.19 -17.26
N ARG A 200 -2.18 -0.84 -17.83
CA ARG A 200 -3.57 -0.72 -18.34
C ARG A 200 -4.61 -0.79 -17.24
N ALA A 201 -4.22 -1.22 -16.04
CA ALA A 201 -5.16 -1.63 -15.01
C ALA A 201 -4.87 -0.99 -13.64
N ILE A 202 -4.25 0.18 -13.60
CA ILE A 202 -3.95 0.86 -12.33
C ILE A 202 -5.27 1.25 -11.65
N ASN A 203 -5.53 0.61 -10.51
CA ASN A 203 -6.81 0.79 -9.82
C ASN A 203 -6.72 1.47 -8.46
N THR A 204 -5.55 1.47 -7.80
CA THR A 204 -5.35 2.22 -6.57
C THR A 204 -3.97 2.85 -6.52
N LEU A 205 -3.91 4.01 -5.85
CA LEU A 205 -2.68 4.67 -5.43
C LEU A 205 -2.65 4.70 -3.90
N GLN A 206 -1.46 4.59 -3.33
CA GLN A 206 -1.27 4.65 -1.87
C GLN A 206 0.04 5.37 -1.56
N LEU A 207 0.02 6.25 -0.57
CA LEU A 207 1.21 6.82 0.06
C LEU A 207 1.41 6.15 1.41
N THR A 208 2.64 5.80 1.75
CA THR A 208 2.95 5.09 2.99
C THR A 208 4.26 5.59 3.59
N LEU A 209 4.27 5.87 4.88
CA LEU A 209 5.47 5.96 5.71
C LEU A 209 5.58 4.66 6.51
N SER A 210 6.71 3.96 6.40
CA SER A 210 6.92 2.68 7.06
C SER A 210 8.35 2.55 7.58
N LYS A 211 8.51 1.92 8.74
CA LYS A 211 9.83 1.59 9.31
C LYS A 211 10.64 0.59 8.47
N PHE A 212 9.96 -0.15 7.60
CA PHE A 212 10.61 -1.10 6.71
C PHE A 212 10.59 -0.64 5.26
N GLU A 213 11.67 -0.93 4.55
CA GLU A 213 11.74 -0.92 3.10
C GLU A 213 11.24 -2.26 2.54
N TYR A 214 12.07 -2.99 1.83
CA TYR A 214 11.76 -4.27 1.23
C TYR A 214 12.57 -5.38 1.93
N ASP A 215 12.02 -6.59 1.95
CA ASP A 215 12.71 -7.80 2.41
C ASP A 215 13.25 -7.71 3.85
N GLY A 216 12.60 -6.90 4.68
CA GLY A 216 12.98 -6.69 6.08
C GLY A 216 14.06 -5.63 6.32
N ALA A 217 14.56 -4.98 5.26
CA ALA A 217 15.46 -3.84 5.41
C ALA A 217 14.76 -2.69 6.14
N LEU A 218 15.49 -1.96 6.98
CA LEU A 218 14.97 -0.77 7.65
C LEU A 218 14.94 0.42 6.68
N ASN A 219 13.93 1.26 6.81
CA ASN A 219 13.87 2.54 6.13
C ASN A 219 14.90 3.49 6.76
N PRO A 220 15.92 3.94 6.02
CA PRO A 220 17.04 4.71 6.58
C PRO A 220 16.64 6.11 7.06
N ALA A 221 15.53 6.63 6.61
CA ALA A 221 15.04 7.96 6.99
C ALA A 221 13.68 7.89 7.72
N PHE A 222 13.40 6.77 8.39
CA PHE A 222 12.20 6.63 9.21
C PHE A 222 12.40 7.25 10.58
N THR A 223 11.48 8.12 10.98
CA THR A 223 11.43 8.68 12.34
C THR A 223 10.05 8.44 12.94
N GLU A 224 10.02 7.85 14.14
CA GLU A 224 8.77 7.72 14.91
C GLU A 224 8.30 9.09 15.41
N GLY A 225 6.99 9.22 15.57
CA GLY A 225 6.35 10.41 16.07
C GLY A 225 5.48 11.10 15.04
N ALA A 226 5.38 12.43 15.15
CA ALA A 226 4.59 13.23 14.22
C ALA A 226 5.23 13.25 12.83
N PHE A 227 4.40 13.09 11.80
CA PHE A 227 4.82 13.17 10.40
C PHE A 227 3.88 14.09 9.60
N ARG A 228 4.38 14.62 8.50
CA ARG A 228 3.62 15.48 7.60
C ARG A 228 4.14 15.42 6.16
N LEU A 229 3.25 15.09 5.24
CA LEU A 229 3.47 15.15 3.79
C LEU A 229 2.37 16.02 3.17
N GLU A 230 2.75 17.05 2.44
CA GLU A 230 1.83 17.90 1.67
C GLU A 230 1.92 17.53 0.20
N LEU A 231 0.80 17.18 -0.41
CA LEU A 231 0.68 16.76 -1.79
C LEU A 231 -0.10 17.83 -2.57
N GLU A 232 0.51 18.39 -3.62
CA GLU A 232 -0.14 19.39 -4.49
C GLU A 232 -0.81 18.70 -5.69
N SER A 233 -0.08 17.80 -6.39
CA SER A 233 -0.61 17.08 -7.54
C SER A 233 0.02 15.71 -7.75
N ILE A 234 -0.67 14.88 -8.53
CA ILE A 234 -0.19 13.62 -9.11
C ILE A 234 -0.52 13.65 -10.60
N GLU A 235 0.50 13.47 -11.44
CA GLU A 235 0.41 13.49 -12.89
C GLU A 235 1.08 12.26 -13.47
N ALA A 236 0.56 11.76 -14.59
CA ALA A 236 1.24 10.80 -15.43
C ALA A 236 2.06 11.55 -16.51
N PHE A 237 3.30 11.12 -16.77
CA PHE A 237 4.22 11.75 -17.74
C PHE A 237 4.76 10.74 -18.73
#